data_b95f2d61a2bd8272d2e18a681f027c88
#
_entry.id   b95f2d61a2bd8272d2e18a681f027c88
#
_cell.length_a   1.000
_cell.length_b   1.000
_cell.length_c   1.000
_cell.angle_alpha   90.00
_cell.angle_beta   90.00
_cell.angle_gamma   90.00
#
_symmetry.space_group_name_H-M   'P 1'
#
loop_
_entity.id
_entity.type
_entity.pdbx_description
1 polymer ?
#
loop_
_entity_poly.entity_id
_entity_poly.type
_entity_poly.pdbx_seq_one_letter_code
_entity_poly.pdbx_strand_id
1 'polypeptide(L)'
;MLVEFWADWCPPCKMIAPILEEIAAEYRDRLTVGKINGDEHTDIVTRYGVMGFPTMNLYRDGEVVHRIVGARSKRRLLAELADHF
;
A
#
# COMPACT_ATOMS: atom_id res chain seq x y z
N MET A 1 4.66 -8.13 3.51
CA MET A 1 3.92 -7.01 4.11
C MET A 1 3.65 -5.94 3.06
N LEU A 2 2.43 -5.51 2.97
CA LEU A 2 2.03 -4.41 2.09
C LEU A 2 1.89 -3.14 2.92
N VAL A 3 2.59 -2.07 2.56
CA VAL A 3 2.54 -0.79 3.27
C VAL A 3 2.01 0.28 2.34
N GLU A 4 0.92 0.93 2.76
CA GLU A 4 0.34 2.06 2.04
C GLU A 4 0.85 3.37 2.63
N PHE A 5 1.41 4.22 1.77
CA PHE A 5 1.73 5.61 2.10
C PHE A 5 0.54 6.47 1.68
N TRP A 6 -0.03 7.21 2.63
CA TRP A 6 -1.27 7.96 2.42
C TRP A 6 -1.19 9.34 3.06
N ALA A 7 -2.18 10.18 2.79
CA ALA A 7 -2.31 11.50 3.40
C ALA A 7 -3.80 11.86 3.54
N ASP A 8 -4.12 12.71 4.52
CA ASP A 8 -5.51 13.10 4.78
C ASP A 8 -6.17 13.85 3.63
N TRP A 9 -5.37 14.61 2.88
CA TRP A 9 -5.85 15.42 1.76
C TRP A 9 -5.98 14.66 0.45
N CYS A 10 -5.78 13.38 0.45
CA CYS A 10 -5.67 12.54 -0.76
C CYS A 10 -6.98 11.78 -1.02
N PRO A 11 -7.83 12.22 -1.98
CA PRO A 11 -9.07 11.51 -2.30
C PRO A 11 -8.86 10.06 -2.76
N PRO A 12 -7.88 9.75 -3.64
CA PRO A 12 -7.64 8.35 -4.02
C PRO A 12 -7.26 7.46 -2.84
N CYS A 13 -6.58 8.01 -1.82
CA CYS A 13 -6.26 7.27 -0.60
C CYS A 13 -7.53 6.86 0.13
N LYS A 14 -8.51 7.76 0.20
CA LYS A 14 -9.80 7.49 0.84
C LYS A 14 -10.59 6.44 0.07
N MET A 15 -10.48 6.43 -1.24
CA MET A 15 -11.14 5.45 -2.08
C MET A 15 -10.59 4.04 -1.87
N ILE A 16 -9.27 3.92 -1.71
CA ILE A 16 -8.62 2.61 -1.60
C ILE A 16 -8.65 2.06 -0.17
N ALA A 17 -8.85 2.90 0.84
CA ALA A 17 -8.80 2.48 2.24
C ALA A 17 -9.72 1.28 2.54
N PRO A 18 -11.03 1.31 2.19
CA PRO A 18 -11.88 0.15 2.47
C PRO A 18 -11.47 -1.09 1.67
N ILE A 19 -10.91 -0.91 0.48
CA ILE A 19 -10.44 -2.03 -0.34
C ILE A 19 -9.26 -2.72 0.35
N LEU A 20 -8.32 -1.95 0.88
CA LEU A 20 -7.17 -2.49 1.61
C LEU A 20 -7.60 -3.18 2.91
N GLU A 21 -8.63 -2.67 3.58
CA GLU A 21 -9.19 -3.32 4.77
C GLU A 21 -9.79 -4.68 4.42
N GLU A 22 -10.51 -4.77 3.31
CA GLU A 22 -11.07 -6.05 2.84
C GLU A 22 -9.96 -7.05 2.51
N ILE A 23 -8.93 -6.61 1.80
CA ILE A 23 -7.79 -7.47 1.46
C ILE A 23 -7.08 -7.94 2.72
N ALA A 24 -6.86 -7.04 3.67
CA ALA A 24 -6.20 -7.38 4.93
C ALA A 24 -6.97 -8.48 5.68
N ALA A 25 -8.30 -8.39 5.70
CA ALA A 25 -9.14 -9.37 6.37
C ALA A 25 -9.17 -10.71 5.64
N GLU A 26 -9.31 -10.67 4.31
CA GLU A 26 -9.44 -11.90 3.50
C GLU A 26 -8.13 -12.67 3.36
N TYR A 27 -6.99 -11.98 3.40
CA TYR A 27 -5.68 -12.60 3.17
C TYR A 27 -4.76 -12.51 4.39
N ARG A 28 -5.33 -12.37 5.58
CA ARG A 28 -4.56 -12.13 6.82
C ARG A 28 -3.56 -13.21 7.17
N ASP A 29 -3.75 -14.43 6.69
CA ASP A 29 -2.81 -15.54 6.89
C ASP A 29 -1.67 -15.54 5.88
N ARG A 30 -1.74 -14.68 4.86
CA ARG A 30 -0.72 -14.57 3.81
C ARG A 30 -0.16 -13.18 3.63
N LEU A 31 -0.88 -12.14 4.08
CA LEU A 31 -0.51 -10.76 3.85
C LEU A 31 -0.84 -9.90 5.06
N THR A 32 0.16 -9.17 5.54
CA THR A 32 -0.04 -8.12 6.54
C THR A 32 -0.09 -6.77 5.83
N VAL A 33 -1.08 -5.96 6.15
CA VAL A 33 -1.25 -4.62 5.55
C VAL A 33 -1.01 -3.57 6.63
N GLY A 34 -0.08 -2.66 6.35
CA GLY A 34 0.22 -1.53 7.22
C GLY A 34 0.01 -0.21 6.49
N LYS A 35 0.01 0.89 7.25
CA LYS A 35 -0.24 2.23 6.72
C LYS A 35 0.74 3.21 7.33
N ILE A 36 1.22 4.14 6.52
CA ILE A 36 2.09 5.24 6.97
C ILE A 36 1.49 6.54 6.46
N ASN A 37 1.23 7.47 7.39
CA ASN A 37 0.83 8.84 7.02
C ASN A 37 2.07 9.55 6.52
N GLY A 38 2.10 9.86 5.22
CA GLY A 38 3.26 10.45 4.58
C GLY A 38 3.58 11.86 5.04
N ASP A 39 2.58 12.62 5.49
CA ASP A 39 2.81 13.97 6.02
C ASP A 39 3.45 13.96 7.40
N GLU A 40 3.22 12.90 8.18
CA GLU A 40 3.79 12.75 9.52
C GLU A 40 5.15 12.05 9.50
N HIS A 41 5.48 11.38 8.41
CA HIS A 41 6.70 10.57 8.29
C HIS A 41 7.45 10.87 7.00
N THR A 42 7.79 12.15 6.80
CA THR A 42 8.44 12.63 5.58
C THR A 42 9.82 12.00 5.35
N ASP A 43 10.51 11.64 6.43
CA ASP A 43 11.79 10.93 6.37
C ASP A 43 11.66 9.54 5.74
N ILE A 44 10.59 8.82 6.08
CA ILE A 44 10.34 7.50 5.52
C ILE A 44 9.91 7.60 4.06
N VAL A 45 9.05 8.59 3.75
CA VAL A 45 8.63 8.87 2.37
C VAL A 45 9.85 9.12 1.48
N THR A 46 10.77 9.95 1.95
CA THR A 46 11.99 10.27 1.21
C THR A 46 12.89 9.04 1.07
N ARG A 47 13.05 8.28 2.15
CA ARG A 47 13.91 7.08 2.16
C ARG A 47 13.50 6.08 1.08
N TYR A 48 12.21 5.85 0.91
CA TYR A 48 11.69 4.88 -0.06
C TYR A 48 11.33 5.49 -1.40
N GLY A 49 11.64 6.77 -1.61
CA GLY A 49 11.42 7.43 -2.90
C GLY A 49 9.95 7.55 -3.27
N VAL A 50 9.08 7.70 -2.28
CA VAL A 50 7.64 7.86 -2.52
C VAL A 50 7.37 9.28 -2.99
N MET A 51 6.81 9.43 -4.18
CA MET A 51 6.60 10.74 -4.81
C MET A 51 5.15 11.13 -4.94
N GLY A 52 4.22 10.29 -4.52
CA GLY A 52 2.78 10.58 -4.59
C GLY A 52 2.00 9.60 -3.74
N PHE A 53 0.74 9.92 -3.50
CA PHE A 53 -0.15 9.10 -2.67
C PHE A 53 -1.42 8.72 -3.43
N PRO A 54 -1.95 7.52 -3.22
CA PRO A 54 -1.34 6.45 -2.42
C PRO A 54 -0.21 5.78 -3.17
N THR A 55 0.81 5.36 -2.44
CA THR A 55 1.83 4.44 -2.94
C THR A 55 1.81 3.23 -2.03
N MET A 56 1.78 2.03 -2.61
CA MET A 56 1.77 0.78 -1.86
C MET A 56 3.02 -0.01 -2.20
N ASN A 57 3.86 -0.24 -1.20
CA ASN A 57 5.06 -1.05 -1.35
C ASN A 57 4.81 -2.42 -0.75
N LEU A 58 5.09 -3.46 -1.52
CA LEU A 58 5.09 -4.83 -1.02
C LEU A 58 6.51 -5.21 -0.62
N TYR A 59 6.69 -5.60 0.64
CA TYR A 59 7.98 -5.95 1.21
C TYR A 59 8.09 -7.46 1.42
N ARG A 60 9.25 -7.99 1.11
CA ARG A 60 9.63 -9.36 1.45
C ARG A 60 11.05 -9.33 2.01
N ASP A 61 11.20 -9.82 3.25
CA ASP A 61 12.51 -9.85 3.93
C ASP A 61 13.17 -8.47 4.00
N GLY A 62 12.35 -7.43 4.20
CA GLY A 62 12.83 -6.06 4.36
C GLY A 62 13.06 -5.31 3.04
N GLU A 63 12.84 -5.95 1.90
CA GLU A 63 13.04 -5.32 0.60
C GLU A 63 11.73 -5.12 -0.15
N VAL A 64 11.64 -4.03 -0.91
CA VAL A 64 10.49 -3.76 -1.77
C VAL A 64 10.57 -4.69 -2.98
N VAL A 65 9.61 -5.60 -3.11
CA VAL A 65 9.53 -6.53 -4.25
C VAL A 65 8.51 -6.08 -5.29
N HIS A 66 7.61 -5.17 -4.93
CA HIS A 66 6.63 -4.61 -5.88
C HIS A 66 6.15 -3.28 -5.36
N ARG A 67 5.90 -2.34 -6.28
CA ARG A 67 5.37 -1.02 -5.95
C ARG A 67 4.17 -0.71 -6.83
N ILE A 68 3.10 -0.23 -6.20
CA ILE A 68 1.89 0.21 -6.88
C ILE A 68 1.70 1.69 -6.57
N VAL A 69 1.63 2.52 -7.61
CA VAL A 69 1.42 3.96 -7.46
C VAL A 69 0.00 4.29 -7.93
N GLY A 70 -0.76 4.95 -7.07
CA GLY A 70 -2.14 5.32 -7.34
C GLY A 70 -3.15 4.27 -6.91
N ALA A 71 -4.43 4.65 -6.92
CA ALA A 71 -5.50 3.76 -6.51
C ALA A 71 -5.84 2.75 -7.61
N ARG A 72 -6.28 1.57 -7.21
CA ARG A 72 -6.73 0.50 -8.10
C ARG A 72 -8.02 -0.08 -7.57
N SER A 73 -8.80 -0.70 -8.43
CA SER A 73 -9.91 -1.56 -7.98
C SER A 73 -9.34 -2.75 -7.19
N LYS A 74 -10.17 -3.35 -6.34
CA LYS A 74 -9.77 -4.54 -5.59
C LYS A 74 -9.29 -5.65 -6.53
N ARG A 75 -9.98 -5.84 -7.64
CA ARG A 75 -9.65 -6.86 -8.64
C ARG A 75 -8.23 -6.64 -9.19
N ARG A 76 -7.90 -5.41 -9.55
CA ARG A 76 -6.58 -5.07 -10.09
C ARG A 76 -5.49 -5.19 -9.05
N LEU A 77 -5.76 -4.77 -7.82
CA LEU A 77 -4.80 -4.93 -6.72
C LEU A 77 -4.47 -6.41 -6.50
N LEU A 78 -5.49 -7.24 -6.42
CA LEU A 78 -5.28 -8.69 -6.21
C LEU A 78 -4.52 -9.31 -7.38
N ALA A 79 -4.78 -8.87 -8.61
CA ALA A 79 -4.06 -9.35 -9.78
C ALA A 79 -2.58 -8.99 -9.71
N GLU A 80 -2.25 -7.76 -9.29
CA GLU A 80 -0.85 -7.33 -9.16
C GLU A 80 -0.13 -8.00 -8.00
N LEU A 81 -0.85 -8.36 -6.93
CA LEU A 81 -0.27 -8.99 -5.75
C LEU A 81 -0.18 -10.52 -5.87
N ALA A 82 -0.94 -11.11 -6.79
CA ALA A 82 -1.08 -12.56 -6.89
C ALA A 82 0.26 -13.30 -7.06
N ASP A 83 1.17 -12.72 -7.80
CA ASP A 83 2.49 -13.34 -8.05
C ASP A 83 3.38 -13.36 -6.79
N HIS A 84 2.96 -12.67 -5.74
CA HIS A 84 3.75 -12.52 -4.50
C HIS A 84 3.12 -13.21 -3.30
N PHE A 85 2.04 -13.91 -3.50
CA PHE A 85 1.36 -14.64 -2.41
C PHE A 85 1.98 -16.00 -2.12
#